data_a5ffb66344e6fba678acd6a1d92666b9
#
_entry.id   a5ffb66344e6fba678acd6a1d92666b9
#
_cell.length_a   1.000
_cell.length_b   1.000
_cell.length_c   1.000
_cell.angle_alpha   90.00
_cell.angle_beta   90.00
_cell.angle_gamma   90.00
#
_symmetry.space_group_name_H-M   'P 1'
#
loop_
_entity.id
_entity.type
_entity.pdbx_description
1 polymer ?
#
loop_
_entity_poly.entity_id
_entity_poly.type
_entity_poly.pdbx_seq_one_letter_code
_entity_poly.pdbx_strand_id
1 'polypeptide(L)'
;GGKGKKAMGTRDEDFLEQVFAATTRCTILFFTSTGKVYSIKTYELPPGTPQSKGKAIINLIPISKNEKISSILRLPKDIEEFENYNLVFATTLGNIRKNKMKDVAMSGTRKLARSGKTAIKLKTGDRLIGVISVIENDDVQLATTNGKSIRFATKDLREFSGLGSSGVRGIKLSKDDKVVSICSLLHNKISIDVRESYLKAKSEAKKDLSKINKKFQELANTEEFLLCITENGYGKLSSAYEYRITNRGGSGVTNITVTPKNGRVVQSLKVSAEDNIALISDNGKLLRCNVGENIRVVGRVSQGVSVFKVDKNEKIVAVARLEENGDDD
;
A
#
# COMPACT_ATOMS: atom_id res chain seq x y z
N GLY A 1 -4.13 20.21 14.62
CA GLY A 1 -2.91 20.48 13.86
C GLY A 1 -1.70 20.68 14.77
N GLY A 2 -1.01 19.59 15.15
CA GLY A 2 0.24 19.69 15.89
C GLY A 2 1.42 20.06 14.98
N LYS A 3 2.36 20.84 15.46
CA LYS A 3 3.66 21.04 14.81
C LYS A 3 4.47 19.75 14.94
N GLY A 4 4.79 19.09 13.82
CA GLY A 4 5.58 17.87 13.81
C GLY A 4 6.98 18.05 14.39
N LYS A 5 7.50 17.00 15.02
CA LYS A 5 8.90 16.96 15.46
C LYS A 5 9.81 16.66 14.27
N LYS A 6 10.94 17.36 14.20
CA LYS A 6 11.97 17.12 13.19
C LYS A 6 12.59 15.74 13.43
N ALA A 7 12.42 14.81 12.53
CA ALA A 7 13.06 13.50 12.61
C ALA A 7 14.45 13.57 11.98
N MET A 8 15.48 13.13 12.69
CA MET A 8 16.82 12.91 12.17
C MET A 8 16.94 11.46 11.69
N GLY A 9 16.47 11.18 10.48
CA GLY A 9 16.54 9.85 9.88
C GLY A 9 16.22 9.88 8.38
N THR A 10 16.66 8.85 7.65
CA THR A 10 16.26 8.67 6.27
C THR A 10 14.83 8.11 6.19
N ARG A 11 14.14 8.34 5.06
CA ARG A 11 12.81 7.79 4.77
C ARG A 11 12.70 6.29 5.04
N ASP A 12 13.76 5.55 4.68
CA ASP A 12 13.80 4.09 4.80
C ASP A 12 13.95 3.66 6.26
N GLU A 13 14.68 4.43 7.07
CA GLU A 13 14.83 4.18 8.51
C GLU A 13 13.50 4.33 9.24
N ASP A 14 12.70 5.35 8.92
CA ASP A 14 11.40 5.58 9.54
C ASP A 14 10.39 4.49 9.17
N PHE A 15 10.42 4.00 7.94
CA PHE A 15 9.63 2.86 7.50
C PHE A 15 9.98 1.59 8.26
N LEU A 16 11.27 1.36 8.47
CA LEU A 16 11.79 0.18 9.17
C LEU A 16 11.47 0.21 10.67
N GLU A 17 11.50 1.38 11.30
CA GLU A 17 11.08 1.54 12.69
C GLU A 17 9.67 0.98 12.94
N GLN A 18 8.77 1.19 12.00
CA GLN A 18 7.38 0.78 12.13
C GLN A 18 7.19 -0.73 11.94
N VAL A 19 7.92 -1.34 11.05
CA VAL A 19 7.86 -2.79 10.81
C VAL A 19 8.39 -3.58 12.01
N PHE A 20 9.38 -3.02 12.71
CA PHE A 20 10.03 -3.71 13.83
C PHE A 20 9.37 -3.50 15.19
N ALA A 21 8.53 -2.49 15.34
CA ALA A 21 7.76 -2.29 16.56
C ALA A 21 6.78 -3.45 16.85
N ALA A 22 6.42 -4.22 15.81
CA ALA A 22 5.35 -5.22 15.86
C ALA A 22 5.82 -6.67 15.65
N THR A 23 7.13 -6.98 15.55
CA THR A 23 7.56 -8.32 15.16
C THR A 23 8.46 -9.04 16.13
N THR A 24 7.96 -10.15 16.65
CA THR A 24 8.74 -11.24 17.19
C THR A 24 8.91 -12.32 16.09
N ARG A 25 10.09 -12.91 15.98
CA ARG A 25 10.44 -14.16 15.23
C ARG A 25 9.73 -14.41 13.88
N CYS A 26 9.79 -13.51 12.93
CA CYS A 26 9.31 -13.75 11.58
C CYS A 26 10.41 -13.57 10.53
N THR A 27 10.16 -14.08 9.33
CA THR A 27 10.97 -13.79 8.15
C THR A 27 10.30 -12.65 7.39
N ILE A 28 11.08 -11.66 7.01
CA ILE A 28 10.63 -10.48 6.29
C ILE A 28 11.31 -10.42 4.93
N LEU A 29 10.53 -10.18 3.88
CA LEU A 29 11.03 -9.86 2.55
C LEU A 29 11.08 -8.35 2.36
N PHE A 30 12.21 -7.87 1.89
CA PHE A 30 12.44 -6.49 1.49
C PHE A 30 12.57 -6.42 -0.02
N PHE A 31 11.69 -5.68 -0.67
CA PHE A 31 11.73 -5.42 -2.09
C PHE A 31 12.29 -4.03 -2.34
N THR A 32 13.15 -3.89 -3.33
CA THR A 32 13.77 -2.61 -3.67
C THR A 32 13.23 -2.03 -4.97
N SER A 33 13.43 -0.73 -5.15
CA SER A 33 12.99 0.00 -6.34
C SER A 33 13.62 -0.50 -7.64
N THR A 34 14.75 -1.18 -7.57
CA THR A 34 15.43 -1.80 -8.73
C THR A 34 14.98 -3.23 -9.03
N GLY A 35 14.04 -3.75 -8.26
CA GLY A 35 13.44 -5.06 -8.48
C GLY A 35 14.13 -6.23 -7.78
N LYS A 36 14.94 -5.95 -6.78
CA LYS A 36 15.58 -6.99 -5.95
C LYS A 36 14.76 -7.32 -4.72
N VAL A 37 14.91 -8.54 -4.22
CA VAL A 37 14.31 -9.00 -2.97
C VAL A 37 15.38 -9.60 -2.07
N TYR A 38 15.32 -9.25 -0.79
CA TYR A 38 16.17 -9.73 0.29
C TYR A 38 15.31 -10.34 1.39
N SER A 39 15.84 -11.35 2.07
CA SER A 39 15.16 -12.02 3.19
C SER A 39 15.95 -11.81 4.46
N ILE A 40 15.29 -11.35 5.50
CA ILE A 40 15.88 -11.18 6.83
C ILE A 40 14.97 -11.84 7.87
N LYS A 41 15.59 -12.58 8.78
CA LYS A 41 14.92 -13.13 9.95
C LYS A 41 15.07 -12.16 11.12
N THR A 42 13.96 -11.74 11.70
CA THR A 42 13.96 -10.71 12.75
C THR A 42 14.74 -11.11 14.01
N TYR A 43 14.79 -12.41 14.33
CA TYR A 43 15.55 -12.90 15.48
C TYR A 43 17.09 -12.87 15.29
N GLU A 44 17.56 -12.69 14.05
CA GLU A 44 19.00 -12.51 13.74
C GLU A 44 19.47 -11.07 13.96
N LEU A 45 18.54 -10.16 14.26
CA LEU A 45 18.86 -8.77 14.53
C LEU A 45 19.39 -8.60 15.96
N PRO A 46 20.37 -7.70 16.17
CA PRO A 46 20.82 -7.37 17.51
C PRO A 46 19.66 -6.89 18.38
N PRO A 47 19.64 -7.21 19.69
CA PRO A 47 18.68 -6.61 20.60
C PRO A 47 18.87 -5.08 20.62
N GLY A 48 17.75 -4.35 20.69
CA GLY A 48 17.79 -2.89 20.68
C GLY A 48 16.42 -2.28 20.45
N THR A 49 16.39 -0.96 20.44
CA THR A 49 15.17 -0.20 20.12
C THR A 49 14.75 -0.44 18.66
N PRO A 50 13.49 -0.21 18.30
CA PRO A 50 13.03 -0.28 16.91
C PRO A 50 13.93 0.54 15.96
N GLN A 51 14.37 1.71 16.39
CA GLN A 51 15.24 2.60 15.63
C GLN A 51 16.62 1.99 15.36
N SER A 52 17.24 1.38 16.36
CA SER A 52 18.55 0.71 16.20
C SER A 52 18.43 -0.55 15.34
N LYS A 53 17.33 -1.28 15.43
CA LYS A 53 17.04 -2.43 14.57
C LYS A 53 16.88 -2.02 13.11
N GLY A 54 16.18 -0.91 12.85
CA GLY A 54 16.02 -0.36 11.50
C GLY A 54 17.37 -0.01 10.86
N LYS A 55 18.27 0.64 11.59
CA LYS A 55 19.64 0.93 11.13
C LYS A 55 20.44 -0.33 10.86
N ALA A 56 20.34 -1.32 11.73
CA ALA A 56 21.03 -2.60 11.54
C ALA A 56 20.61 -3.31 10.25
N ILE A 57 19.34 -3.22 9.86
CA ILE A 57 18.82 -3.82 8.63
C ILE A 57 19.35 -3.11 7.39
N ILE A 58 19.32 -1.79 7.36
CA ILE A 58 19.87 -1.01 6.24
C ILE A 58 21.31 -1.40 6.00
N ASN A 59 22.07 -1.64 7.07
CA ASN A 59 23.46 -2.09 6.96
C ASN A 59 23.59 -3.55 6.48
N LEU A 60 22.57 -4.37 6.65
CA LEU A 60 22.58 -5.78 6.23
C LEU A 60 22.13 -6.00 4.80
N ILE A 61 21.37 -5.08 4.24
CA ILE A 61 20.87 -5.12 2.87
C ILE A 61 21.81 -4.29 2.00
N PRO A 62 22.43 -4.88 0.95
CA PRO A 62 23.35 -4.17 0.07
C PRO A 62 22.60 -3.25 -0.90
N ILE A 63 21.94 -2.21 -0.36
CA ILE A 63 21.19 -1.21 -1.14
C ILE A 63 22.17 -0.18 -1.69
N SER A 64 22.09 0.09 -2.99
CA SER A 64 22.85 1.15 -3.64
C SER A 64 22.28 2.53 -3.32
N LYS A 65 23.07 3.60 -3.56
CA LYS A 65 22.70 4.98 -3.23
C LYS A 65 21.39 5.45 -3.87
N ASN A 66 21.04 4.96 -5.06
CA ASN A 66 19.83 5.33 -5.80
C ASN A 66 18.69 4.33 -5.67
N GLU A 67 18.87 3.33 -4.84
CA GLU A 67 17.90 2.26 -4.60
C GLU A 67 17.16 2.51 -3.28
N LYS A 68 15.86 2.26 -3.28
CA LYS A 68 14.99 2.44 -2.11
C LYS A 68 14.22 1.16 -1.82
N ILE A 69 13.79 0.99 -0.59
CA ILE A 69 12.86 -0.07 -0.22
C ILE A 69 11.46 0.31 -0.74
N SER A 70 10.89 -0.54 -1.58
CA SER A 70 9.55 -0.34 -2.17
C SER A 70 8.47 -1.03 -1.38
N SER A 71 8.75 -2.19 -0.82
CA SER A 71 7.79 -2.96 -0.01
C SER A 71 8.49 -3.84 1.00
N ILE A 72 7.79 -4.09 2.08
CA ILE A 72 8.20 -4.98 3.16
C ILE A 72 7.04 -5.94 3.41
N LEU A 73 7.30 -7.24 3.30
CA LEU A 73 6.30 -8.28 3.52
C LEU A 73 6.75 -9.24 4.61
N ARG A 74 5.86 -9.49 5.57
CA ARG A 74 6.03 -10.61 6.49
C ARG A 74 5.64 -11.90 5.79
N LEU A 75 6.49 -12.90 5.89
CA LEU A 75 6.14 -14.23 5.42
C LEU A 75 5.35 -14.99 6.49
N PRO A 76 4.42 -15.87 6.08
CA PRO A 76 3.85 -16.85 6.98
C PRO A 76 4.96 -17.65 7.68
N LYS A 77 4.71 -18.11 8.90
CA LYS A 77 5.67 -18.86 9.70
C LYS A 77 6.09 -20.17 9.03
N ASP A 78 5.11 -20.91 8.49
CA ASP A 78 5.33 -22.22 7.89
C ASP A 78 5.39 -22.13 6.38
N ILE A 79 6.37 -22.83 5.77
CA ILE A 79 6.59 -22.83 4.31
C ILE A 79 5.36 -23.37 3.56
N GLU A 80 4.64 -24.31 4.16
CA GLU A 80 3.43 -24.90 3.60
C GLU A 80 2.33 -23.86 3.36
N GLU A 81 2.29 -22.80 4.17
CA GLU A 81 1.33 -21.71 4.02
C GLU A 81 1.62 -20.83 2.80
N PHE A 82 2.84 -20.87 2.24
CA PHE A 82 3.18 -20.08 1.04
C PHE A 82 2.34 -20.46 -0.18
N GLU A 83 1.85 -21.69 -0.24
CA GLU A 83 0.95 -22.16 -1.32
C GLU A 83 -0.39 -21.41 -1.36
N ASN A 84 -0.80 -20.80 -0.25
CA ASN A 84 -2.07 -20.09 -0.14
C ASN A 84 -2.01 -18.67 -0.73
N TYR A 85 -0.83 -18.19 -1.09
CA TYR A 85 -0.61 -16.81 -1.48
C TYR A 85 0.06 -16.69 -2.84
N ASN A 86 -0.33 -15.61 -3.51
CA ASN A 86 0.42 -15.04 -4.62
C ASN A 86 1.01 -13.69 -4.22
N LEU A 87 2.05 -13.28 -4.91
CA LEU A 87 2.57 -11.93 -4.84
C LEU A 87 2.24 -11.19 -6.14
N VAL A 88 1.80 -9.94 -6.02
CA VAL A 88 1.57 -9.07 -7.16
C VAL A 88 2.54 -7.89 -7.08
N PHE A 89 3.34 -7.76 -8.13
CA PHE A 89 4.31 -6.68 -8.32
C PHE A 89 3.67 -5.56 -9.13
N ALA A 90 3.95 -4.32 -8.77
CA ALA A 90 3.55 -3.16 -9.56
C ALA A 90 4.73 -2.23 -9.82
N THR A 91 4.80 -1.69 -11.03
CA THR A 91 5.86 -0.77 -11.44
C THR A 91 5.32 0.65 -11.65
N THR A 92 6.20 1.65 -11.62
CA THR A 92 5.83 3.05 -11.83
C THR A 92 5.22 3.31 -13.19
N LEU A 93 5.62 2.55 -14.22
CA LEU A 93 5.09 2.67 -15.58
C LEU A 93 3.81 1.86 -15.82
N GLY A 94 3.23 1.29 -14.76
CA GLY A 94 1.92 0.65 -14.81
C GLY A 94 1.91 -0.83 -15.16
N ASN A 95 3.05 -1.51 -15.12
CA ASN A 95 3.11 -2.96 -15.29
C ASN A 95 2.83 -3.69 -13.97
N ILE A 96 2.23 -4.86 -14.09
CA ILE A 96 1.97 -5.78 -12.98
C ILE A 96 2.39 -7.19 -13.33
N ARG A 97 2.70 -7.98 -12.32
CA ARG A 97 3.03 -9.39 -12.48
C ARG A 97 2.62 -10.18 -11.24
N LYS A 98 1.92 -11.29 -11.43
CA LYS A 98 1.54 -12.22 -10.37
C LYS A 98 2.43 -13.45 -10.41
N ASN A 99 3.00 -13.80 -9.27
CA ASN A 99 3.78 -15.01 -9.06
C ASN A 99 3.29 -15.74 -7.82
N LYS A 100 3.55 -17.03 -7.72
CA LYS A 100 3.41 -17.74 -6.45
C LYS A 100 4.36 -17.16 -5.39
N MET A 101 3.88 -17.01 -4.16
CA MET A 101 4.73 -16.54 -3.06
C MET A 101 5.98 -17.40 -2.91
N LYS A 102 5.84 -18.71 -3.01
CA LYS A 102 6.98 -19.64 -2.89
C LYS A 102 8.08 -19.41 -3.92
N ASP A 103 7.74 -19.04 -5.15
CA ASP A 103 8.72 -18.81 -6.22
C ASP A 103 9.59 -17.57 -5.93
N VAL A 104 9.07 -16.64 -5.17
CA VAL A 104 9.79 -15.43 -4.74
C VAL A 104 10.52 -15.63 -3.42
N ALA A 105 9.85 -16.24 -2.45
CA ALA A 105 10.35 -16.40 -1.07
C ALA A 105 11.35 -17.57 -0.89
N MET A 106 11.46 -18.44 -1.89
CA MET A 106 12.30 -19.62 -1.84
C MET A 106 13.42 -19.56 -2.88
N SER A 107 14.50 -20.29 -2.61
CA SER A 107 15.54 -20.61 -3.56
C SER A 107 15.70 -22.13 -3.59
N GLY A 108 15.08 -22.76 -4.60
CA GLY A 108 14.89 -24.22 -4.61
C GLY A 108 14.03 -24.67 -3.45
N THR A 109 14.51 -25.60 -2.62
CA THR A 109 13.81 -26.10 -1.44
C THR A 109 14.05 -25.31 -0.15
N ARG A 110 14.89 -24.27 -0.22
CA ARG A 110 15.30 -23.46 0.93
C ARG A 110 14.67 -22.08 0.89
N LYS A 111 14.45 -21.48 2.05
CA LYS A 111 14.09 -20.07 2.14
C LYS A 111 15.16 -19.20 1.49
N LEU A 112 14.75 -18.09 0.91
CA LEU A 112 15.64 -17.12 0.27
C LEU A 112 16.74 -16.68 1.22
N ALA A 113 17.99 -16.67 0.73
CA ALA A 113 19.15 -16.21 1.49
C ALA A 113 19.15 -14.67 1.65
N ARG A 114 19.92 -14.20 2.63
CA ARG A 114 20.11 -12.76 2.89
C ARG A 114 20.73 -12.02 1.69
N SER A 115 21.55 -12.68 0.90
CA SER A 115 22.16 -12.10 -0.32
C SER A 115 21.11 -11.69 -1.37
N GLY A 116 19.90 -12.19 -1.24
CA GLY A 116 18.79 -11.84 -2.12
C GLY A 116 18.91 -12.36 -3.53
N LYS A 117 17.99 -11.91 -4.36
CA LYS A 117 17.96 -12.20 -5.79
C LYS A 117 17.19 -11.11 -6.54
N THR A 118 17.27 -11.11 -7.86
CA THR A 118 16.37 -10.31 -8.71
C THR A 118 14.98 -10.92 -8.67
N ALA A 119 14.00 -10.14 -8.24
CA ALA A 119 12.60 -10.57 -8.15
C ALA A 119 11.79 -10.20 -9.39
N ILE A 120 12.17 -9.12 -10.07
CA ILE A 120 11.55 -8.65 -11.31
C ILE A 120 12.58 -7.93 -12.16
N LYS A 121 12.55 -8.18 -13.48
CA LYS A 121 13.38 -7.44 -14.44
C LYS A 121 12.60 -6.23 -14.96
N LEU A 122 13.05 -5.06 -14.58
CA LEU A 122 12.42 -3.81 -14.96
C LEU A 122 12.89 -3.33 -16.34
N LYS A 123 11.99 -2.67 -17.06
CA LYS A 123 12.33 -1.94 -18.29
C LYS A 123 13.14 -0.69 -17.94
N THR A 124 13.89 -0.19 -18.91
CA THR A 124 14.64 1.07 -18.75
C THR A 124 13.71 2.21 -18.33
N GLY A 125 14.10 2.94 -17.30
CA GLY A 125 13.32 4.06 -16.76
C GLY A 125 12.16 3.66 -15.85
N ASP A 126 11.92 2.36 -15.64
CA ASP A 126 10.89 1.87 -14.73
C ASP A 126 11.48 1.53 -13.34
N ARG A 127 10.62 1.52 -12.35
CA ARG A 127 10.96 1.14 -10.98
C ARG A 127 9.85 0.29 -10.37
N LEU A 128 10.21 -0.60 -9.47
CA LEU A 128 9.26 -1.33 -8.66
C LEU A 128 8.68 -0.38 -7.61
N ILE A 129 7.34 -0.21 -7.63
CA ILE A 129 6.67 0.68 -6.67
C ILE A 129 6.13 -0.07 -5.46
N GLY A 130 5.79 -1.31 -5.62
CA GLY A 130 5.28 -2.11 -4.52
C GLY A 130 5.04 -3.58 -4.89
N VAL A 131 4.96 -4.38 -3.85
CA VAL A 131 4.60 -5.80 -3.91
C VAL A 131 3.61 -6.08 -2.80
N ILE A 132 2.52 -6.75 -3.12
CA ILE A 132 1.51 -7.17 -2.15
C ILE A 132 1.32 -8.67 -2.16
N SER A 133 0.97 -9.21 -1.01
CA SER A 133 0.52 -10.59 -0.85
C SER A 133 -0.99 -10.65 -1.04
N VAL A 134 -1.47 -11.56 -1.86
CA VAL A 134 -2.89 -11.72 -2.18
C VAL A 134 -3.31 -13.19 -2.10
N ILE A 135 -4.60 -13.39 -1.84
CA ILE A 135 -5.28 -14.67 -1.99
C ILE A 135 -6.17 -14.63 -3.24
N GLU A 136 -6.67 -15.78 -3.67
CA GLU A 136 -7.47 -15.88 -4.91
C GLU A 136 -8.70 -14.97 -4.89
N ASN A 137 -9.31 -14.77 -3.73
CA ASN A 137 -10.52 -13.96 -3.56
C ASN A 137 -10.23 -12.48 -3.26
N ASP A 138 -9.08 -11.99 -3.66
CA ASP A 138 -8.73 -10.57 -3.56
C ASP A 138 -8.85 -9.86 -4.91
N ASP A 139 -9.01 -8.53 -4.84
CA ASP A 139 -8.79 -7.61 -5.94
C ASP A 139 -7.47 -6.88 -5.77
N VAL A 140 -6.91 -6.44 -6.88
CA VAL A 140 -5.78 -5.51 -6.91
C VAL A 140 -6.31 -4.11 -7.24
N GLN A 141 -5.82 -3.12 -6.52
CA GLN A 141 -6.03 -1.72 -6.82
C GLN A 141 -4.70 -1.00 -7.05
N LEU A 142 -4.59 -0.34 -8.19
CA LEU A 142 -3.50 0.58 -8.51
C LEU A 142 -4.00 2.01 -8.43
N ALA A 143 -3.15 2.91 -7.94
CA ALA A 143 -3.42 4.35 -7.92
C ALA A 143 -2.26 5.13 -8.52
N THR A 144 -2.55 6.28 -9.14
CA THR A 144 -1.58 7.09 -9.86
C THR A 144 -1.42 8.48 -9.27
N THR A 145 -0.30 9.13 -9.60
CA THR A 145 0.02 10.50 -9.14
C THR A 145 -0.99 11.53 -9.59
N ASN A 146 -1.62 11.34 -10.77
CA ASN A 146 -2.60 12.26 -11.34
C ASN A 146 -4.04 11.95 -10.87
N GLY A 147 -4.19 11.06 -9.89
CA GLY A 147 -5.48 10.81 -9.25
C GLY A 147 -6.36 9.80 -9.97
N LYS A 148 -5.78 8.91 -10.77
CA LYS A 148 -6.49 7.76 -11.37
C LYS A 148 -6.32 6.51 -10.51
N SER A 149 -7.24 5.57 -10.67
CA SER A 149 -7.21 4.28 -10.00
C SER A 149 -7.88 3.21 -10.87
N ILE A 150 -7.38 1.99 -10.80
CA ILE A 150 -7.99 0.82 -11.44
C ILE A 150 -8.07 -0.33 -10.45
N ARG A 151 -9.19 -1.06 -10.49
CA ARG A 151 -9.44 -2.24 -9.65
C ARG A 151 -9.81 -3.42 -10.53
N PHE A 152 -9.13 -4.54 -10.33
CA PHE A 152 -9.39 -5.78 -11.07
C PHE A 152 -9.17 -7.01 -10.19
N ALA A 153 -9.85 -8.10 -10.53
CA ALA A 153 -9.77 -9.34 -9.76
C ALA A 153 -8.40 -10.02 -9.93
N THR A 154 -7.84 -10.48 -8.85
CA THR A 154 -6.54 -11.19 -8.83
C THR A 154 -6.59 -12.47 -9.67
N LYS A 155 -7.70 -13.21 -9.62
CA LYS A 155 -7.89 -14.44 -10.39
C LYS A 155 -7.82 -14.25 -11.89
N ASP A 156 -8.09 -13.04 -12.41
CA ASP A 156 -8.03 -12.72 -13.84
C ASP A 156 -6.59 -12.41 -14.30
N LEU A 157 -5.64 -12.34 -13.36
CA LEU A 157 -4.23 -12.18 -13.66
C LEU A 157 -3.59 -13.53 -13.99
N ARG A 158 -2.88 -13.59 -15.11
CA ARG A 158 -2.02 -14.73 -15.41
C ARG A 158 -0.94 -14.87 -14.34
N GLU A 159 -0.75 -16.07 -13.84
CA GLU A 159 0.37 -16.41 -12.96
C GLU A 159 1.63 -16.68 -13.81
N PHE A 160 2.71 -16.00 -13.49
CA PHE A 160 4.02 -16.22 -14.09
C PHE A 160 4.82 -17.23 -13.25
N SER A 161 5.49 -18.15 -13.91
CA SER A 161 6.38 -19.13 -13.26
C SER A 161 7.79 -18.59 -13.03
N GLY A 162 8.22 -17.60 -13.83
CA GLY A 162 9.56 -17.03 -13.78
C GLY A 162 9.60 -15.62 -13.23
N LEU A 163 10.79 -15.19 -12.79
CA LEU A 163 11.05 -13.85 -12.25
C LEU A 163 11.70 -12.89 -13.25
N GLY A 164 12.00 -13.37 -14.47
CA GLY A 164 12.76 -12.62 -15.49
C GLY A 164 11.94 -11.64 -16.32
N SER A 165 10.61 -11.58 -16.15
CA SER A 165 9.76 -10.70 -16.95
C SER A 165 9.38 -9.44 -16.17
N SER A 166 9.02 -8.36 -16.89
CA SER A 166 8.43 -7.15 -16.32
C SER A 166 6.91 -7.24 -16.15
N GLY A 167 6.29 -8.34 -16.54
CA GLY A 167 4.86 -8.57 -16.44
C GLY A 167 4.04 -8.01 -17.61
N VAL A 168 2.82 -7.65 -17.30
CA VAL A 168 1.82 -7.14 -18.25
C VAL A 168 1.30 -5.78 -17.81
N ARG A 169 0.64 -5.06 -18.72
CA ARG A 169 0.04 -3.77 -18.37
C ARG A 169 -1.10 -3.93 -17.37
N GLY A 170 -0.98 -3.27 -16.22
CA GLY A 170 -2.02 -3.18 -15.20
C GLY A 170 -2.96 -2.00 -15.42
N ILE A 171 -2.40 -0.85 -15.76
CA ILE A 171 -3.12 0.39 -16.05
C ILE A 171 -2.51 1.10 -17.24
N LYS A 172 -3.35 1.74 -18.06
CA LYS A 172 -2.92 2.65 -19.12
C LYS A 172 -2.76 4.05 -18.53
N LEU A 173 -1.53 4.52 -18.47
CA LEU A 173 -1.18 5.83 -17.94
C LEU A 173 -1.33 6.92 -18.99
N SER A 174 -1.78 8.09 -18.55
CA SER A 174 -1.66 9.33 -19.33
C SER A 174 -0.20 9.80 -19.37
N LYS A 175 0.09 10.76 -20.24
CA LYS A 175 1.40 11.40 -20.28
C LYS A 175 1.76 11.97 -18.90
N ASP A 176 2.99 11.77 -18.48
CA ASP A 176 3.55 12.25 -17.20
C ASP A 176 2.88 11.70 -15.94
N ASP A 177 2.01 10.69 -16.06
CA ASP A 177 1.44 9.99 -14.92
C ASP A 177 2.27 8.76 -14.56
N LYS A 178 2.22 8.38 -13.28
CA LYS A 178 2.93 7.22 -12.72
C LYS A 178 2.08 6.54 -11.68
N VAL A 179 2.22 5.22 -11.57
CA VAL A 179 1.65 4.47 -10.44
C VAL A 179 2.42 4.82 -9.17
N VAL A 180 1.71 5.13 -8.10
CA VAL A 180 2.30 5.42 -6.77
C VAL A 180 2.03 4.35 -5.75
N SER A 181 1.00 3.53 -5.94
CA SER A 181 0.60 2.54 -4.95
C SER A 181 -0.12 1.35 -5.53
N ILE A 182 -0.02 0.26 -4.80
CA ILE A 182 -0.79 -0.97 -5.00
C ILE A 182 -1.32 -1.43 -3.64
N CYS A 183 -2.57 -1.85 -3.59
CA CYS A 183 -3.14 -2.51 -2.43
C CYS A 183 -4.10 -3.63 -2.85
N SER A 184 -4.47 -4.49 -1.90
CA SER A 184 -5.48 -5.52 -2.08
C SER A 184 -6.81 -5.09 -1.46
N LEU A 185 -7.90 -5.49 -2.09
CA LEU A 185 -9.26 -5.31 -1.60
C LEU A 185 -9.99 -6.64 -1.66
N LEU A 186 -10.97 -6.82 -0.78
CA LEU A 186 -11.83 -7.99 -0.84
C LEU A 186 -12.64 -7.97 -2.13
N HIS A 187 -12.61 -9.07 -2.87
CA HIS A 187 -13.45 -9.23 -4.05
C HIS A 187 -14.91 -9.28 -3.65
N ASN A 188 -15.76 -8.61 -4.41
CA ASN A 188 -17.20 -8.69 -4.26
C ASN A 188 -17.88 -8.83 -5.61
N LYS A 189 -19.07 -9.40 -5.59
CA LYS A 189 -19.95 -9.54 -6.75
C LYS A 189 -21.20 -8.65 -6.63
N ILE A 190 -21.06 -7.53 -5.94
CA ILE A 190 -22.15 -6.61 -5.66
C ILE A 190 -22.51 -5.86 -6.94
N SER A 191 -23.77 -5.87 -7.32
CA SER A 191 -24.26 -5.09 -8.46
C SER A 191 -24.16 -3.59 -8.19
N ILE A 192 -24.09 -2.79 -9.24
CA ILE A 192 -24.04 -1.32 -9.14
C ILE A 192 -25.23 -0.81 -8.34
N ASP A 193 -26.43 -1.29 -8.63
CA ASP A 193 -27.66 -0.85 -7.96
C ASP A 193 -27.66 -1.12 -6.46
N VAL A 194 -27.21 -2.31 -6.06
CA VAL A 194 -27.11 -2.66 -4.62
C VAL A 194 -26.07 -1.80 -3.92
N ARG A 195 -24.94 -1.57 -4.57
CA ARG A 195 -23.86 -0.70 -4.05
C ARG A 195 -24.34 0.73 -3.86
N GLU A 196 -24.98 1.31 -4.86
CA GLU A 196 -25.50 2.67 -4.80
C GLU A 196 -26.61 2.80 -3.74
N SER A 197 -27.49 1.82 -3.65
CA SER A 197 -28.54 1.76 -2.61
C SER A 197 -27.92 1.71 -1.21
N TYR A 198 -26.88 0.91 -1.01
CA TYR A 198 -26.16 0.84 0.27
C TYR A 198 -25.50 2.17 0.64
N LEU A 199 -24.76 2.77 -0.28
CA LEU A 199 -24.05 4.03 -0.04
C LEU A 199 -25.03 5.17 0.26
N LYS A 200 -26.19 5.20 -0.41
CA LYS A 200 -27.26 6.15 -0.13
C LYS A 200 -27.85 5.93 1.26
N ALA A 201 -28.21 4.69 1.61
CA ALA A 201 -28.73 4.37 2.94
C ALA A 201 -27.76 4.73 4.06
N LYS A 202 -26.47 4.49 3.85
CA LYS A 202 -25.41 4.87 4.80
C LYS A 202 -25.30 6.38 4.97
N SER A 203 -25.39 7.15 3.90
CA SER A 203 -25.40 8.61 3.94
C SER A 203 -26.59 9.15 4.71
N GLU A 204 -27.78 8.61 4.49
CA GLU A 204 -29.02 8.97 5.20
C GLU A 204 -28.98 8.61 6.68
N ALA A 205 -28.32 7.50 7.05
CA ALA A 205 -28.15 7.07 8.43
C ALA A 205 -27.17 7.94 9.25
N LYS A 206 -26.52 8.92 8.65
CA LYS A 206 -25.61 9.89 9.32
C LYS A 206 -24.58 9.23 10.23
N LYS A 207 -23.95 8.15 9.78
CA LYS A 207 -22.95 7.35 10.50
C LYS A 207 -23.49 6.43 11.61
N ASP A 208 -24.78 6.43 11.88
CA ASP A 208 -25.39 5.49 12.81
C ASP A 208 -25.73 4.19 12.08
N LEU A 209 -24.78 3.25 12.08
CA LEU A 209 -24.90 1.96 11.39
C LEU A 209 -26.06 1.10 11.92
N SER A 210 -26.55 1.36 13.13
CA SER A 210 -27.70 0.65 13.70
C SER A 210 -29.01 0.95 12.92
N LYS A 211 -29.07 2.07 12.22
CA LYS A 211 -30.20 2.48 11.38
C LYS A 211 -30.19 1.88 9.98
N ILE A 212 -29.13 1.16 9.62
CA ILE A 212 -29.01 0.53 8.30
C ILE A 212 -29.84 -0.75 8.28
N ASN A 213 -30.61 -0.91 7.20
CA ASN A 213 -31.43 -2.10 6.99
C ASN A 213 -30.58 -3.38 7.10
N LYS A 214 -31.17 -4.40 7.72
CA LYS A 214 -30.55 -5.71 7.96
C LYS A 214 -29.90 -6.32 6.71
N LYS A 215 -30.49 -6.11 5.51
CA LYS A 215 -29.93 -6.56 4.23
C LYS A 215 -28.58 -5.94 3.88
N PHE A 216 -28.23 -4.79 4.45
CA PHE A 216 -26.96 -4.11 4.24
C PHE A 216 -25.93 -4.33 5.34
N GLN A 217 -26.25 -5.09 6.38
CA GLN A 217 -25.36 -5.34 7.50
C GLN A 217 -24.06 -6.04 7.06
N GLU A 218 -24.17 -7.03 6.17
CA GLU A 218 -23.01 -7.75 5.65
C GLU A 218 -22.10 -6.80 4.83
N LEU A 219 -22.68 -5.92 4.03
CA LEU A 219 -21.94 -4.91 3.29
C LEU A 219 -21.24 -3.93 4.22
N ALA A 220 -21.91 -3.51 5.30
CA ALA A 220 -21.33 -2.64 6.32
C ALA A 220 -20.16 -3.32 7.05
N ASN A 221 -20.29 -4.59 7.38
CA ASN A 221 -19.26 -5.35 8.09
C ASN A 221 -18.01 -5.63 7.25
N THR A 222 -18.16 -5.71 5.93
CA THR A 222 -17.06 -6.00 4.99
C THR A 222 -16.61 -4.77 4.20
N GLU A 223 -17.13 -3.60 4.51
CA GLU A 223 -16.75 -2.35 3.84
C GLU A 223 -15.31 -1.98 4.17
N GLU A 224 -14.52 -1.77 3.13
CA GLU A 224 -13.16 -1.30 3.21
C GLU A 224 -13.07 0.17 2.78
N PHE A 225 -12.04 0.87 3.26
CA PHE A 225 -11.80 2.28 2.97
C PHE A 225 -10.43 2.49 2.38
N LEU A 226 -10.37 3.37 1.40
CA LEU A 226 -9.13 3.82 0.78
C LEU A 226 -8.81 5.23 1.25
N LEU A 227 -7.61 5.36 1.83
CA LEU A 227 -6.99 6.64 2.14
C LEU A 227 -6.28 7.15 0.91
N CYS A 228 -6.46 8.42 0.59
CA CYS A 228 -5.69 9.11 -0.44
C CYS A 228 -5.09 10.39 0.16
N ILE A 229 -3.78 10.55 0.05
CA ILE A 229 -3.03 11.72 0.54
C ILE A 229 -2.29 12.35 -0.62
N THR A 230 -2.35 13.68 -0.71
CA THR A 230 -1.64 14.47 -1.71
C THR A 230 -0.44 15.21 -1.13
N GLU A 231 0.44 15.66 -2.02
CA GLU A 231 1.69 16.35 -1.64
C GLU A 231 1.50 17.65 -0.88
N ASN A 232 0.36 18.31 -1.04
CA ASN A 232 0.04 19.56 -0.32
C ASN A 232 -0.76 19.31 0.98
N GLY A 233 -0.80 18.07 1.46
CA GLY A 233 -1.40 17.74 2.74
C GLY A 233 -2.92 17.57 2.72
N TYR A 234 -3.52 17.42 1.55
CA TYR A 234 -4.93 17.08 1.40
C TYR A 234 -5.13 15.58 1.50
N GLY A 235 -6.24 15.18 2.08
CA GLY A 235 -6.55 13.78 2.25
C GLY A 235 -8.04 13.50 2.36
N LYS A 236 -8.37 12.26 2.12
CA LYS A 236 -9.74 11.75 2.23
C LYS A 236 -9.74 10.24 2.46
N LEU A 237 -10.84 9.76 2.97
CA LEU A 237 -11.25 8.36 2.88
C LEU A 237 -12.38 8.23 1.88
N SER A 238 -12.38 7.17 1.12
CA SER A 238 -13.50 6.80 0.24
C SER A 238 -13.83 5.32 0.42
N SER A 239 -15.12 4.99 0.37
CA SER A 239 -15.55 3.60 0.40
C SER A 239 -14.98 2.84 -0.80
N ALA A 240 -14.42 1.66 -0.56
CA ALA A 240 -13.95 0.79 -1.64
C ALA A 240 -15.08 0.37 -2.58
N TYR A 241 -16.33 0.40 -2.14
CA TYR A 241 -17.48 0.13 -2.97
C TYR A 241 -17.71 1.16 -4.08
N GLU A 242 -17.10 2.35 -4.00
CA GLU A 242 -17.16 3.34 -5.07
C GLU A 242 -16.20 3.05 -6.24
N TYR A 243 -15.33 2.05 -6.09
CA TYR A 243 -14.36 1.66 -7.11
C TYR A 243 -14.82 0.38 -7.79
N ARG A 244 -15.28 0.53 -9.04
CA ARG A 244 -15.77 -0.60 -9.83
C ARG A 244 -14.65 -1.59 -10.16
N ILE A 245 -14.99 -2.87 -10.20
CA ILE A 245 -14.09 -3.93 -10.66
C ILE A 245 -14.15 -3.99 -12.18
N THR A 246 -13.01 -3.86 -12.83
CA THR A 246 -12.88 -3.86 -14.29
C THR A 246 -11.81 -4.86 -14.72
N ASN A 247 -11.58 -4.97 -16.02
CA ASN A 247 -10.41 -5.65 -16.53
C ASN A 247 -9.16 -4.78 -16.34
N ARG A 248 -8.01 -5.42 -16.18
CA ARG A 248 -6.71 -4.72 -16.14
C ARG A 248 -6.41 -4.00 -17.45
N GLY A 249 -5.50 -3.05 -17.39
CA GLY A 249 -4.91 -2.42 -18.58
C GLY A 249 -5.71 -1.27 -19.17
N GLY A 250 -6.87 -0.94 -18.60
CA GLY A 250 -7.65 0.26 -18.93
C GLY A 250 -7.10 1.52 -18.25
N SER A 251 -7.75 2.64 -18.52
CA SER A 251 -7.35 3.96 -17.97
C SER A 251 -7.82 4.17 -16.53
N GLY A 252 -8.69 3.31 -16.03
CA GLY A 252 -9.24 3.41 -14.67
C GLY A 252 -10.30 4.49 -14.51
N VAL A 253 -10.54 4.83 -13.26
CA VAL A 253 -11.51 5.85 -12.83
C VAL A 253 -10.80 6.92 -12.01
N THR A 254 -11.47 8.05 -11.77
CA THR A 254 -10.95 9.07 -10.86
C THR A 254 -10.91 8.52 -9.44
N ASN A 255 -9.74 8.58 -8.81
CA ASN A 255 -9.54 8.28 -7.39
C ASN A 255 -9.74 9.52 -6.53
N ILE A 256 -9.15 10.62 -6.96
CA ILE A 256 -9.27 11.95 -6.36
C ILE A 256 -9.13 12.98 -7.48
N THR A 257 -9.87 14.07 -7.39
CA THR A 257 -9.68 15.19 -8.32
C THR A 257 -8.44 15.97 -7.93
N VAL A 258 -7.38 15.86 -8.72
CA VAL A 258 -6.12 16.59 -8.52
C VAL A 258 -6.25 18.02 -9.07
N THR A 259 -5.84 18.98 -8.25
CA THR A 259 -5.85 20.41 -8.56
C THR A 259 -4.50 21.04 -8.13
N PRO A 260 -4.15 22.24 -8.59
CA PRO A 260 -2.97 22.95 -8.07
C PRO A 260 -2.98 23.15 -6.56
N LYS A 261 -4.17 23.21 -5.97
CA LYS A 261 -4.36 23.41 -4.53
C LYS A 261 -3.96 22.19 -3.71
N ASN A 262 -4.42 20.98 -4.08
CA ASN A 262 -4.14 19.78 -3.34
C ASN A 262 -2.84 19.08 -3.78
N GLY A 263 -2.43 19.26 -5.02
CA GLY A 263 -1.22 18.65 -5.55
C GLY A 263 -1.40 17.20 -5.97
N ARG A 264 -0.29 16.59 -6.39
CA ARG A 264 -0.27 15.20 -6.86
C ARG A 264 -0.49 14.21 -5.70
N VAL A 265 -1.02 13.04 -6.01
CA VAL A 265 -1.18 11.95 -5.06
C VAL A 265 0.19 11.40 -4.66
N VAL A 266 0.40 11.29 -3.36
CA VAL A 266 1.61 10.69 -2.78
C VAL A 266 1.37 9.21 -2.46
N GLN A 267 0.19 8.88 -1.92
CA GLN A 267 -0.16 7.53 -1.52
C GLN A 267 -1.67 7.31 -1.56
N SER A 268 -2.06 6.09 -1.90
CA SER A 268 -3.43 5.62 -1.78
C SER A 268 -3.39 4.19 -1.25
N LEU A 269 -3.93 3.95 -0.06
CA LEU A 269 -3.85 2.66 0.61
C LEU A 269 -5.10 2.33 1.39
N LYS A 270 -5.31 1.02 1.59
CA LYS A 270 -6.40 0.52 2.42
C LYS A 270 -6.10 0.77 3.90
N VAL A 271 -7.04 1.37 4.60
CA VAL A 271 -6.95 1.65 6.03
C VAL A 271 -8.29 1.40 6.72
N SER A 272 -8.25 1.23 8.05
CA SER A 272 -9.43 1.28 8.91
C SER A 272 -9.44 2.54 9.78
N ALA A 273 -10.59 2.86 10.38
CA ALA A 273 -10.73 4.05 11.22
C ALA A 273 -9.81 4.04 12.45
N GLU A 274 -9.49 2.86 12.96
CA GLU A 274 -8.61 2.66 14.12
C GLU A 274 -7.14 2.82 13.79
N ASP A 275 -6.78 2.75 12.51
CA ASP A 275 -5.38 2.84 12.08
C ASP A 275 -4.78 4.20 12.38
N ASN A 276 -3.49 4.18 12.70
CA ASN A 276 -2.63 5.35 12.72
C ASN A 276 -1.76 5.36 11.47
N ILE A 277 -1.48 6.56 10.98
CA ILE A 277 -0.58 6.78 9.84
C ILE A 277 0.54 7.73 10.22
N ALA A 278 1.68 7.54 9.59
CA ALA A 278 2.79 8.49 9.61
C ALA A 278 2.94 9.13 8.24
N LEU A 279 3.19 10.44 8.23
CA LEU A 279 3.50 11.20 7.03
C LEU A 279 4.87 11.83 7.20
N ILE A 280 5.62 11.86 6.12
CA ILE A 280 6.95 12.45 6.08
C ILE A 280 6.95 13.52 4.99
N SER A 281 7.43 14.72 5.35
CA SER A 281 7.65 15.81 4.41
C SER A 281 9.08 15.81 3.86
N ASP A 282 9.31 16.53 2.78
CA ASP A 282 10.64 16.73 2.20
C ASP A 282 11.58 17.55 3.08
N ASN A 283 11.04 18.28 4.07
CA ASN A 283 11.81 18.96 5.11
C ASN A 283 12.16 18.05 6.31
N GLY A 284 11.85 16.75 6.23
CA GLY A 284 12.12 15.79 7.27
C GLY A 284 11.19 15.84 8.48
N LYS A 285 10.05 16.53 8.38
CA LYS A 285 9.01 16.50 9.41
C LYS A 285 8.28 15.17 9.38
N LEU A 286 8.12 14.56 10.56
CA LEU A 286 7.30 13.38 10.78
C LEU A 286 6.01 13.80 11.48
N LEU A 287 4.87 13.44 10.90
CA LEU A 287 3.54 13.66 11.46
C LEU A 287 2.86 12.30 11.66
N ARG A 288 2.19 12.15 12.79
CA ARG A 288 1.37 10.98 13.09
C ARG A 288 -0.07 11.41 13.34
N CYS A 289 -1.02 10.65 12.82
CA CYS A 289 -2.42 10.88 13.13
C CYS A 289 -3.23 9.58 13.10
N ASN A 290 -4.34 9.60 13.85
CA ASN A 290 -5.36 8.58 13.75
C ASN A 290 -6.26 8.86 12.55
N VAL A 291 -6.54 7.84 11.76
CA VAL A 291 -7.32 7.96 10.50
C VAL A 291 -8.73 8.42 10.79
N GLY A 292 -9.46 7.71 11.66
CA GLY A 292 -10.88 7.98 11.94
C GLY A 292 -11.16 9.33 12.60
N GLU A 293 -10.22 9.83 13.41
CA GLU A 293 -10.35 11.11 14.10
C GLU A 293 -10.06 12.32 13.20
N ASN A 294 -9.17 12.15 12.20
CA ASN A 294 -8.62 13.27 11.46
C ASN A 294 -9.03 13.33 9.98
N ILE A 295 -9.49 12.22 9.40
CA ILE A 295 -9.73 12.14 7.96
C ILE A 295 -11.18 11.75 7.69
N ARG A 296 -11.85 12.57 6.89
CA ARG A 296 -13.27 12.38 6.57
C ARG A 296 -13.48 11.37 5.44
N VAL A 297 -14.56 10.60 5.56
CA VAL A 297 -15.10 9.80 4.47
C VAL A 297 -15.89 10.70 3.54
N VAL A 298 -15.49 10.75 2.28
CA VAL A 298 -16.11 11.57 1.24
C VAL A 298 -16.22 10.78 -0.07
N GLY A 299 -16.94 11.30 -1.03
CA GLY A 299 -17.09 10.66 -2.33
C GLY A 299 -15.77 10.52 -3.09
N ARG A 300 -15.67 9.47 -3.90
CA ARG A 300 -14.48 9.10 -4.67
C ARG A 300 -13.91 10.26 -5.50
N VAL A 301 -14.76 11.04 -6.16
CA VAL A 301 -14.34 12.14 -7.05
C VAL A 301 -14.00 13.45 -6.34
N SER A 302 -14.11 13.51 -5.02
CA SER A 302 -13.81 14.74 -4.29
C SER A 302 -12.33 15.11 -4.37
N GLN A 303 -12.02 16.38 -4.05
CA GLN A 303 -10.63 16.87 -3.95
C GLN A 303 -9.97 16.54 -2.61
N GLY A 304 -10.72 15.95 -1.68
CA GLY A 304 -10.30 15.82 -0.31
C GLY A 304 -10.37 17.13 0.47
N VAL A 305 -9.90 17.09 1.70
CA VAL A 305 -9.83 18.25 2.60
C VAL A 305 -8.40 18.42 3.10
N SER A 306 -8.05 19.64 3.50
CA SER A 306 -6.74 19.88 4.15
C SER A 306 -6.70 19.12 5.49
N VAL A 307 -5.82 18.13 5.57
CA VAL A 307 -5.60 17.31 6.76
C VAL A 307 -4.32 17.73 7.47
N PHE A 308 -3.28 18.00 6.69
CA PHE A 308 -1.97 18.39 7.17
C PHE A 308 -1.57 19.74 6.60
N LYS A 309 -1.21 20.65 7.49
CA LYS A 309 -0.72 21.96 7.07
C LYS A 309 0.77 21.85 6.72
N VAL A 310 1.09 22.02 5.45
CA VAL A 310 2.47 22.09 4.96
C VAL A 310 2.88 23.55 4.77
N ASP A 311 4.16 23.83 5.02
CA ASP A 311 4.73 25.15 4.77
C ASP A 311 4.86 25.43 3.28
N LYS A 312 5.05 26.70 2.92
CA LYS A 312 5.36 27.07 1.53
C LYS A 312 6.63 26.34 1.07
N ASN A 313 6.59 25.71 -0.10
CA ASN A 313 7.64 24.87 -0.65
C ASN A 313 7.91 23.56 0.10
N GLU A 314 7.05 23.17 1.05
CA GLU A 314 7.09 21.86 1.66
C GLU A 314 6.07 20.92 1.02
N LYS A 315 6.47 19.67 0.80
CA LYS A 315 5.63 18.62 0.23
C LYS A 315 5.64 17.38 1.13
N ILE A 316 4.49 16.74 1.26
CA ILE A 316 4.42 15.38 1.78
C ILE A 316 5.04 14.46 0.71
N VAL A 317 5.91 13.57 1.13
CA VAL A 317 6.68 12.72 0.21
C VAL A 317 6.54 11.23 0.51
N ALA A 318 6.04 10.87 1.71
CA ALA A 318 5.74 9.49 2.07
C ALA A 318 4.59 9.43 3.07
N VAL A 319 3.82 8.36 2.98
CA VAL A 319 2.75 8.01 3.91
C VAL A 319 2.82 6.52 4.19
N ALA A 320 2.73 6.13 5.45
CA ALA A 320 2.71 4.74 5.86
C ALA A 320 1.66 4.50 6.94
N ARG A 321 1.01 3.34 6.87
CA ARG A 321 0.17 2.84 7.95
C ARG A 321 1.08 2.33 9.07
N LEU A 322 0.82 2.77 10.30
CA LEU A 322 1.47 2.26 11.49
C LEU A 322 0.77 0.98 11.92
N GLU A 323 1.54 -0.07 12.18
CA GLU A 323 1.00 -1.26 12.85
C GLU A 323 0.99 -0.99 14.35
N GLU A 324 -0.14 -1.28 15.02
CA GLU A 324 -0.18 -1.31 16.47
C GLU A 324 0.69 -2.46 16.98
N ASN A 325 1.43 -2.22 18.07
CA ASN A 325 2.07 -3.30 18.82
C ASN A 325 0.96 -4.27 19.23
N GLY A 326 0.90 -5.43 18.64
CA GLY A 326 0.08 -6.49 19.16
C GLY A 326 0.57 -6.77 20.57
N ASP A 327 -0.29 -6.59 21.57
CA ASP A 327 -0.04 -7.12 22.89
C ASP A 327 0.15 -8.62 22.70
N ASP A 328 1.36 -9.07 22.99
CA ASP A 328 1.68 -10.49 23.04
C ASP A 328 0.90 -11.10 24.23
N ASP A 329 -0.17 -11.81 23.96
CA ASP A 329 -0.71 -12.86 24.83
C ASP A 329 -0.13 -14.22 24.43
#